data_5244a378f5cbb00aebd7f00b13ee1262
#
_entry.id   5244a378f5cbb00aebd7f00b13ee1262
#
_cell.length_a   1.000
_cell.length_b   1.000
_cell.length_c   1.000
_cell.angle_alpha   90.00
_cell.angle_beta   90.00
_cell.angle_gamma   90.00
#
_symmetry.space_group_name_H-M   'P 1'
#
loop_
_entity.id
_entity.type
_entity.pdbx_description
1 polymer ?
#
loop_
_entity_poly.entity_id
_entity_poly.type
_entity_poly.pdbx_seq_one_letter_code
_entity_poly.pdbx_strand_id
1 'polypeptide(L)'
;MAIRIEHLNKHIGRQHVLRDVNLIIGDGEVVGLLGPNGAGKSTLMKILVGVWEADRANRKSETVSRLDVPKTVGYLPELNPLYEDMYVREYLRFFVGLRCQELGSKRKDEIVEELIERVGLTAEANKRVGQLSKGYKQRVGLAQAMIGDPELLILDEPTTGLDPNQLEDIRALIREMGKDRTVILSTHILQEVKQMCSRVIIIDHGQIKVDKSMSEIENLEETFKEATRHE
;
A
#
# COMPACT_ATOMS: atom_id res chain seq x y z
N MET A 1 -9.52 12.82 3.94
CA MET A 1 -10.20 12.30 5.17
C MET A 1 -9.18 11.48 5.94
N ALA A 2 -8.92 11.77 7.22
CA ALA A 2 -7.92 11.05 8.01
C ALA A 2 -8.34 9.58 8.23
N ILE A 3 -7.37 8.66 8.16
CA ILE A 3 -7.56 7.26 8.56
C ILE A 3 -7.49 7.21 10.07
N ARG A 4 -8.48 6.57 10.71
CA ARG A 4 -8.51 6.36 12.16
C ARG A 4 -8.74 4.89 12.47
N ILE A 5 -7.84 4.34 13.27
CA ILE A 5 -7.87 2.97 13.78
C ILE A 5 -7.84 3.06 15.30
N GLU A 6 -8.82 2.48 15.96
CA GLU A 6 -8.91 2.41 17.42
C GLU A 6 -9.13 0.95 17.85
N HIS A 7 -8.30 0.47 18.76
CA HIS A 7 -8.38 -0.83 19.38
C HIS A 7 -8.47 -2.02 18.40
N LEU A 8 -7.76 -1.93 17.25
CA LEU A 8 -7.81 -2.96 16.24
C LEU A 8 -7.12 -4.23 16.72
N ASN A 9 -7.87 -5.31 16.74
CA ASN A 9 -7.39 -6.66 17.06
C ASN A 9 -7.67 -7.61 15.91
N LYS A 10 -6.76 -8.57 15.68
CA LYS A 10 -6.94 -9.62 14.67
C LYS A 10 -6.30 -10.93 15.09
N HIS A 11 -7.13 -11.98 15.12
CA HIS A 11 -6.66 -13.36 15.25
C HIS A 11 -6.74 -14.08 13.91
N ILE A 12 -5.75 -14.93 13.64
CA ILE A 12 -5.73 -15.88 12.53
C ILE A 12 -5.52 -17.27 13.16
N GLY A 13 -6.57 -18.04 13.20
CA GLY A 13 -6.59 -19.29 13.96
C GLY A 13 -6.34 -19.02 15.45
N ARG A 14 -5.24 -19.55 16.00
CA ARG A 14 -4.86 -19.35 17.41
C ARG A 14 -3.88 -18.19 17.61
N GLN A 15 -3.36 -17.61 16.54
CA GLN A 15 -2.36 -16.55 16.62
C GLN A 15 -3.03 -15.19 16.71
N HIS A 16 -2.70 -14.40 17.74
CA HIS A 16 -3.08 -12.99 17.87
C HIS A 16 -2.09 -12.14 17.06
N VAL A 17 -2.46 -11.79 15.83
CA VAL A 17 -1.57 -11.16 14.85
C VAL A 17 -1.52 -9.66 15.00
N LEU A 18 -2.65 -8.99 15.28
CA LEU A 18 -2.70 -7.56 15.61
C LEU A 18 -3.28 -7.40 17.01
N ARG A 19 -2.63 -6.56 17.83
CA ARG A 19 -2.89 -6.45 19.26
C ARG A 19 -3.09 -5.00 19.64
N ASP A 20 -4.35 -4.60 19.78
CA ASP A 20 -4.73 -3.26 20.21
C ASP A 20 -4.05 -2.14 19.40
N VAL A 21 -4.11 -2.26 18.07
CA VAL A 21 -3.51 -1.27 17.17
C VAL A 21 -4.36 0.00 17.19
N ASN A 22 -3.70 1.12 17.53
CA ASN A 22 -4.26 2.46 17.54
C ASN A 22 -3.41 3.34 16.63
N LEU A 23 -4.04 4.03 15.65
CA LEU A 23 -3.33 4.78 14.64
C LEU A 23 -4.23 5.86 14.02
N ILE A 24 -3.66 7.04 13.78
CA ILE A 24 -4.31 8.13 13.03
C ILE A 24 -3.33 8.58 11.95
N ILE A 25 -3.76 8.55 10.68
CA ILE A 25 -2.96 9.03 9.53
C ILE A 25 -3.70 10.20 8.90
N GLY A 26 -2.99 11.31 8.73
CA GLY A 26 -3.51 12.51 8.08
C GLY A 26 -3.65 12.36 6.57
N ASP A 27 -4.28 13.35 5.95
CA ASP A 27 -4.39 13.44 4.49
C ASP A 27 -3.05 13.87 3.88
N GLY A 28 -2.71 13.31 2.72
CA GLY A 28 -1.53 13.71 1.96
C GLY A 28 -0.20 13.26 2.56
N GLU A 29 -0.20 12.28 3.46
CA GLU A 29 1.01 11.71 4.02
C GLU A 29 1.50 10.50 3.20
N VAL A 30 2.81 10.37 3.04
CA VAL A 30 3.45 9.14 2.59
C VAL A 30 4.01 8.43 3.82
N VAL A 31 3.34 7.37 4.24
CA VAL A 31 3.63 6.64 5.49
C VAL A 31 4.32 5.32 5.19
N GLY A 32 5.50 5.12 5.77
CA GLY A 32 6.21 3.84 5.75
C GLY A 32 5.79 2.95 6.92
N LEU A 33 5.17 1.81 6.64
CA LEU A 33 4.89 0.77 7.62
C LEU A 33 6.06 -0.21 7.66
N LEU A 34 6.94 -0.03 8.63
CA LEU A 34 8.17 -0.77 8.80
C LEU A 34 8.02 -1.85 9.87
N GLY A 35 8.68 -2.98 9.71
CA GLY A 35 8.69 -4.06 10.71
C GLY A 35 9.26 -5.36 10.15
N PRO A 36 9.67 -6.30 11.02
CA PRO A 36 10.16 -7.61 10.61
C PRO A 36 9.09 -8.43 9.90
N ASN A 37 9.51 -9.53 9.26
CA ASN A 37 8.57 -10.49 8.69
C ASN A 37 7.69 -11.10 9.79
N GLY A 38 6.39 -11.20 9.51
CA GLY A 38 5.43 -11.69 10.49
C GLY A 38 4.97 -10.67 11.54
N ALA A 39 5.45 -9.42 11.52
CA ALA A 39 5.06 -8.38 12.47
C ALA A 39 3.59 -7.95 12.39
N GLY A 40 2.87 -8.29 11.31
CA GLY A 40 1.46 -7.94 11.10
C GLY A 40 1.20 -6.90 10.00
N LYS A 41 2.23 -6.41 9.27
CA LYS A 41 2.11 -5.38 8.22
C LYS A 41 1.04 -5.72 7.18
N SER A 42 1.21 -6.81 6.45
CA SER A 42 0.26 -7.22 5.39
C SER A 42 -1.13 -7.56 5.95
N THR A 43 -1.23 -8.00 7.21
CA THR A 43 -2.52 -8.21 7.88
C THR A 43 -3.24 -6.89 8.11
N LEU A 44 -2.54 -5.88 8.63
CA LEU A 44 -3.08 -4.52 8.80
C LEU A 44 -3.53 -3.94 7.48
N MET A 45 -2.70 -4.02 6.43
CA MET A 45 -3.03 -3.54 5.10
C MET A 45 -4.26 -4.22 4.51
N LYS A 46 -4.39 -5.55 4.62
CA LYS A 46 -5.57 -6.30 4.15
C LYS A 46 -6.86 -5.90 4.87
N ILE A 47 -6.78 -5.50 6.13
CA ILE A 47 -7.92 -4.97 6.89
C ILE A 47 -8.28 -3.56 6.38
N LEU A 48 -7.29 -2.69 6.16
CA LEU A 48 -7.53 -1.34 5.62
C LEU A 48 -8.16 -1.35 4.23
N VAL A 49 -7.81 -2.34 3.40
CA VAL A 49 -8.40 -2.54 2.05
C VAL A 49 -9.78 -3.19 2.12
N GLY A 50 -10.18 -3.74 3.27
CA GLY A 50 -11.46 -4.45 3.43
C GLY A 50 -11.44 -5.90 2.93
N VAL A 51 -10.25 -6.47 2.64
CA VAL A 51 -10.11 -7.90 2.28
C VAL A 51 -10.31 -8.80 3.50
N TRP A 52 -9.89 -8.32 4.67
CA TRP A 52 -10.12 -8.99 5.94
C TRP A 52 -10.86 -8.07 6.90
N GLU A 53 -11.74 -8.66 7.72
CA GLU A 53 -12.39 -7.94 8.81
C GLU A 53 -11.52 -7.98 10.06
N ALA A 54 -11.55 -6.89 10.85
CA ALA A 54 -11.06 -6.87 12.21
C ALA A 54 -11.88 -7.85 13.08
N ASP A 55 -11.31 -8.29 14.18
CA ASP A 55 -12.05 -9.11 15.12
C ASP A 55 -13.20 -8.28 15.72
N ARG A 56 -14.38 -8.87 15.77
CA ARG A 56 -15.51 -8.27 16.48
C ARG A 56 -15.26 -8.36 17.97
N ALA A 57 -15.63 -7.30 18.70
CA ALA A 57 -15.55 -7.31 20.16
C ALA A 57 -16.22 -8.58 20.71
N ASN A 58 -15.46 -9.39 21.43
CA ASN A 58 -16.02 -10.50 22.19
C ASN A 58 -16.85 -9.92 23.34
N ARG A 59 -17.99 -10.56 23.70
CA ARG A 59 -18.87 -10.15 24.80
C ARG A 59 -18.18 -9.91 26.15
N LYS A 60 -16.88 -10.20 26.26
CA LYS A 60 -16.02 -10.01 27.44
C LYS A 60 -15.01 -8.85 27.31
N SER A 61 -14.88 -8.22 26.13
CA SER A 61 -13.99 -7.08 25.89
C SER A 61 -14.86 -5.84 25.70
N GLU A 62 -14.73 -4.86 26.55
CA GLU A 62 -15.46 -3.58 26.47
C GLU A 62 -14.99 -2.69 25.28
N THR A 63 -13.90 -3.05 24.60
CA THR A 63 -13.29 -2.26 23.53
C THR A 63 -13.73 -2.74 22.16
N VAL A 64 -14.45 -1.90 21.46
CA VAL A 64 -14.90 -2.15 20.08
C VAL A 64 -13.85 -1.59 19.13
N SER A 65 -13.36 -2.42 18.21
CA SER A 65 -12.50 -1.95 17.13
C SER A 65 -13.24 -0.95 16.25
N ARG A 66 -12.69 0.24 16.09
CA ARG A 66 -13.19 1.26 15.17
C ARG A 66 -12.21 1.45 14.03
N LEU A 67 -12.74 1.45 12.82
CA LEU A 67 -11.97 1.61 11.60
C LEU A 67 -12.69 2.61 10.69
N ASP A 68 -12.14 3.81 10.59
CA ASP A 68 -12.58 4.83 9.65
C ASP A 68 -11.50 4.93 8.55
N VAL A 69 -11.84 4.54 7.34
CA VAL A 69 -10.96 4.62 6.16
C VAL A 69 -11.68 5.32 5.03
N PRO A 70 -10.97 5.96 4.08
CA PRO A 70 -11.58 6.52 2.87
C PRO A 70 -12.42 5.49 2.13
N LYS A 71 -13.46 5.96 1.43
CA LYS A 71 -14.35 5.08 0.65
C LYS A 71 -13.65 4.46 -0.56
N THR A 72 -12.67 5.17 -1.10
CA THR A 72 -11.92 4.74 -2.28
C THR A 72 -10.48 4.39 -1.89
N VAL A 73 -10.15 3.11 -1.97
CA VAL A 73 -8.83 2.57 -1.66
C VAL A 73 -8.27 1.85 -2.87
N GLY A 74 -7.05 2.22 -3.26
CA GLY A 74 -6.25 1.48 -4.22
C GLY A 74 -5.29 0.54 -3.50
N TYR A 75 -5.07 -0.65 -4.05
CA TYR A 75 -4.22 -1.65 -3.42
C TYR A 75 -3.29 -2.32 -4.42
N LEU A 76 -2.00 -2.31 -4.10
CA LEU A 76 -0.98 -3.12 -4.75
C LEU A 76 -0.52 -4.19 -3.76
N PRO A 77 -0.87 -5.48 -3.96
CA PRO A 77 -0.39 -6.57 -3.12
C PRO A 77 1.06 -6.94 -3.46
N GLU A 78 1.79 -7.52 -2.50
CA GLU A 78 3.18 -7.95 -2.64
C GLU A 78 3.42 -8.85 -3.88
N LEU A 79 2.56 -9.83 -4.11
CA LEU A 79 2.71 -10.76 -5.23
C LEU A 79 2.28 -10.17 -6.58
N ASN A 80 1.54 -9.04 -6.57
CA ASN A 80 1.05 -8.36 -7.78
C ASN A 80 0.48 -9.34 -8.84
N PRO A 81 -0.63 -10.04 -8.58
CA PRO A 81 -1.18 -11.07 -9.45
C PRO A 81 -1.78 -10.46 -10.72
N LEU A 82 -1.06 -10.52 -11.82
CA LEU A 82 -1.46 -9.98 -13.11
C LEU A 82 -1.92 -11.10 -14.07
N TYR A 83 -2.83 -10.80 -14.99
CA TYR A 83 -3.20 -11.72 -16.07
C TYR A 83 -2.16 -11.64 -17.18
N GLU A 84 -1.20 -12.58 -17.19
CA GLU A 84 -0.01 -12.55 -18.03
C GLU A 84 -0.31 -12.66 -19.54
N ASP A 85 -1.41 -13.26 -19.91
CA ASP A 85 -1.85 -13.42 -21.30
C ASP A 85 -2.50 -12.19 -21.92
N MET A 86 -2.93 -11.24 -21.10
CA MET A 86 -3.55 -10.00 -21.55
C MET A 86 -2.49 -8.99 -22.01
N TYR A 87 -2.86 -8.14 -22.97
CA TYR A 87 -2.06 -6.96 -23.28
C TYR A 87 -2.21 -5.90 -22.17
N VAL A 88 -1.17 -5.09 -21.92
CA VAL A 88 -1.19 -4.07 -20.85
C VAL A 88 -2.43 -3.16 -20.94
N ARG A 89 -2.70 -2.63 -22.17
CA ARG A 89 -3.87 -1.76 -22.41
C ARG A 89 -5.19 -2.49 -22.16
N GLU A 90 -5.30 -3.73 -22.61
CA GLU A 90 -6.48 -4.58 -22.40
C GLU A 90 -6.71 -4.85 -20.91
N TYR A 91 -5.65 -5.18 -20.18
CA TYR A 91 -5.67 -5.40 -18.74
C TYR A 91 -6.20 -4.18 -17.98
N LEU A 92 -5.63 -3.00 -18.24
CA LEU A 92 -6.08 -1.77 -17.59
C LEU A 92 -7.51 -1.42 -17.97
N ARG A 93 -7.89 -1.57 -19.26
CA ARG A 93 -9.26 -1.33 -19.73
C ARG A 93 -10.27 -2.24 -19.03
N PHE A 94 -9.92 -3.51 -18.81
CA PHE A 94 -10.75 -4.44 -18.08
C PHE A 94 -11.03 -3.95 -16.65
N PHE A 95 -10.01 -3.55 -15.90
CA PHE A 95 -10.18 -3.06 -14.54
C PHE A 95 -10.85 -1.69 -14.45
N VAL A 96 -10.59 -0.77 -15.39
CA VAL A 96 -11.35 0.49 -15.53
C VAL A 96 -12.83 0.18 -15.79
N GLY A 97 -13.12 -0.81 -16.63
CA GLY A 97 -14.49 -1.28 -16.88
C GLY A 97 -15.22 -1.75 -15.63
N LEU A 98 -14.52 -2.42 -14.73
CA LEU A 98 -15.08 -2.93 -13.47
C LEU A 98 -15.27 -1.84 -12.41
N ARG A 99 -14.32 -0.90 -12.27
CA ARG A 99 -14.35 0.13 -11.21
C ARG A 99 -15.13 1.39 -11.57
N CYS A 100 -15.16 1.75 -12.86
CA CYS A 100 -15.80 2.96 -13.36
C CYS A 100 -16.99 2.60 -14.26
N GLN A 101 -17.93 1.80 -13.74
CA GLN A 101 -19.05 1.24 -14.52
C GLN A 101 -19.96 2.32 -15.10
N GLU A 102 -20.14 3.42 -14.37
CA GLU A 102 -20.97 4.56 -14.72
C GLU A 102 -20.45 5.40 -15.90
N LEU A 103 -19.15 5.25 -16.24
CA LEU A 103 -18.53 6.03 -17.31
C LEU A 103 -18.76 5.40 -18.69
N GLY A 104 -18.92 6.25 -19.71
CA GLY A 104 -18.98 5.83 -21.10
C GLY A 104 -17.65 5.30 -21.64
N SER A 105 -17.70 4.49 -22.72
CA SER A 105 -16.52 3.80 -23.28
C SER A 105 -15.38 4.76 -23.60
N LYS A 106 -15.69 5.93 -24.22
CA LYS A 106 -14.67 6.94 -24.57
C LYS A 106 -13.91 7.43 -23.35
N ARG A 107 -14.59 7.75 -22.24
CA ARG A 107 -13.93 8.23 -21.02
C ARG A 107 -13.09 7.12 -20.36
N LYS A 108 -13.54 5.87 -20.44
CA LYS A 108 -12.76 4.71 -19.96
C LYS A 108 -11.46 4.56 -20.73
N ASP A 109 -11.48 4.74 -22.05
CA ASP A 109 -10.29 4.67 -22.89
C ASP A 109 -9.33 5.81 -22.56
N GLU A 110 -9.82 7.03 -22.35
CA GLU A 110 -9.01 8.18 -21.93
C GLU A 110 -8.31 7.90 -20.58
N ILE A 111 -9.02 7.37 -19.59
CA ILE A 111 -8.45 6.99 -18.29
C ILE A 111 -7.33 5.94 -18.46
N VAL A 112 -7.51 4.97 -19.33
CA VAL A 112 -6.49 3.95 -19.60
C VAL A 112 -5.21 4.58 -20.15
N GLU A 113 -5.32 5.50 -21.13
CA GLU A 113 -4.15 6.18 -21.69
C GLU A 113 -3.49 7.13 -20.68
N GLU A 114 -4.27 7.86 -19.88
CA GLU A 114 -3.77 8.70 -18.78
C GLU A 114 -2.96 7.87 -17.76
N LEU A 115 -3.46 6.69 -17.39
CA LEU A 115 -2.77 5.77 -16.47
C LEU A 115 -1.47 5.22 -17.08
N ILE A 116 -1.52 4.78 -18.35
CA ILE A 116 -0.36 4.26 -19.08
C ILE A 116 0.77 5.31 -19.12
N GLU A 117 0.42 6.55 -19.43
CA GLU A 117 1.38 7.67 -19.48
C GLU A 117 1.94 7.95 -18.08
N ARG A 118 1.07 8.09 -17.09
CA ARG A 118 1.44 8.44 -15.70
C ARG A 118 2.43 7.46 -15.08
N VAL A 119 2.29 6.16 -15.34
CA VAL A 119 3.22 5.15 -14.81
C VAL A 119 4.37 4.82 -15.77
N GLY A 120 4.49 5.50 -16.92
CA GLY A 120 5.56 5.30 -17.88
C GLY A 120 5.50 3.96 -18.61
N LEU A 121 4.31 3.52 -19.01
CA LEU A 121 4.06 2.27 -19.74
C LEU A 121 3.79 2.46 -21.24
N THR A 122 3.95 3.68 -21.80
CA THR A 122 3.58 4.01 -23.17
C THR A 122 4.23 3.09 -24.21
N ALA A 123 5.53 2.81 -24.06
CA ALA A 123 6.27 1.91 -24.96
C ALA A 123 5.87 0.43 -24.80
N GLU A 124 5.34 0.05 -23.65
CA GLU A 124 4.97 -1.31 -23.27
C GLU A 124 3.48 -1.61 -23.43
N ALA A 125 2.66 -0.60 -23.72
CA ALA A 125 1.19 -0.68 -23.68
C ALA A 125 0.59 -1.76 -24.59
N ASN A 126 1.28 -2.09 -25.68
CA ASN A 126 0.84 -3.10 -26.67
C ASN A 126 1.53 -4.46 -26.50
N LYS A 127 2.33 -4.65 -25.43
CA LYS A 127 2.92 -5.96 -25.10
C LYS A 127 2.02 -6.75 -24.16
N ARG A 128 2.16 -8.06 -24.17
CA ARG A 128 1.51 -8.89 -23.14
C ARG A 128 2.20 -8.68 -21.80
N VAL A 129 1.41 -8.68 -20.73
CA VAL A 129 1.89 -8.52 -19.35
C VAL A 129 2.99 -9.55 -19.03
N GLY A 130 2.87 -10.79 -19.49
CA GLY A 130 3.86 -11.83 -19.28
C GLY A 130 5.24 -11.55 -19.92
N GLN A 131 5.31 -10.67 -20.92
CA GLN A 131 6.56 -10.29 -21.60
C GLN A 131 7.30 -9.13 -20.90
N LEU A 132 6.69 -8.53 -19.88
CA LEU A 132 7.25 -7.39 -19.18
C LEU A 132 8.31 -7.80 -18.15
N SER A 133 9.31 -6.94 -17.96
CA SER A 133 10.22 -7.06 -16.81
C SER A 133 9.43 -6.90 -15.49
N LYS A 134 10.02 -7.32 -14.37
CA LYS A 134 9.41 -7.19 -13.05
C LYS A 134 9.03 -5.73 -12.74
N GLY A 135 9.90 -4.77 -13.06
CA GLY A 135 9.62 -3.34 -12.83
C GLY A 135 8.44 -2.83 -13.66
N TYR A 136 8.31 -3.26 -14.91
CA TYR A 136 7.15 -2.92 -15.73
C TYR A 136 5.87 -3.61 -15.24
N LYS A 137 5.93 -4.86 -14.77
CA LYS A 137 4.81 -5.52 -14.10
C LYS A 137 4.37 -4.74 -12.85
N GLN A 138 5.34 -4.23 -12.09
CA GLN A 138 5.05 -3.39 -10.92
C GLN A 138 4.34 -2.08 -11.30
N ARG A 139 4.74 -1.43 -12.39
CA ARG A 139 4.05 -0.24 -12.93
C ARG A 139 2.62 -0.56 -13.36
N VAL A 140 2.36 -1.73 -13.96
CA VAL A 140 0.99 -2.18 -14.27
C VAL A 140 0.14 -2.31 -13.01
N GLY A 141 0.68 -2.91 -11.94
CA GLY A 141 -0.01 -3.02 -10.66
C GLY A 141 -0.28 -1.66 -10.00
N LEU A 142 0.68 -0.73 -10.07
CA LEU A 142 0.49 0.65 -9.61
C LEU A 142 -0.60 1.38 -10.41
N ALA A 143 -0.59 1.24 -11.75
CA ALA A 143 -1.66 1.79 -12.58
C ALA A 143 -3.04 1.24 -12.19
N GLN A 144 -3.14 -0.08 -11.97
CA GLN A 144 -4.37 -0.72 -11.50
C GLN A 144 -4.81 -0.17 -10.13
N ALA A 145 -3.88 0.00 -9.19
CA ALA A 145 -4.18 0.56 -7.87
C ALA A 145 -4.74 1.99 -7.95
N MET A 146 -4.35 2.76 -8.97
CA MET A 146 -4.79 4.15 -9.20
C MET A 146 -6.15 4.28 -9.88
N ILE A 147 -6.74 3.20 -10.40
CA ILE A 147 -8.04 3.25 -11.10
C ILE A 147 -9.12 3.79 -10.15
N GLY A 148 -9.90 4.76 -10.65
CA GLY A 148 -10.98 5.37 -9.89
C GLY A 148 -10.52 6.48 -8.94
N ASP A 149 -9.30 6.96 -9.11
CA ASP A 149 -8.69 8.07 -8.35
C ASP A 149 -8.85 7.93 -6.83
N PRO A 150 -8.27 6.87 -6.21
CA PRO A 150 -8.48 6.59 -4.80
C PRO A 150 -7.85 7.66 -3.90
N GLU A 151 -8.52 7.98 -2.79
CA GLU A 151 -8.02 8.88 -1.75
C GLU A 151 -6.85 8.25 -0.96
N LEU A 152 -6.83 6.92 -0.88
CA LEU A 152 -5.80 6.14 -0.19
C LEU A 152 -5.19 5.11 -1.12
N LEU A 153 -3.86 5.07 -1.19
CA LEU A 153 -3.10 4.00 -1.83
C LEU A 153 -2.40 3.14 -0.76
N ILE A 154 -2.59 1.85 -0.83
CA ILE A 154 -1.90 0.86 0.01
C ILE A 154 -1.01 0.01 -0.89
N LEU A 155 0.31 0.05 -0.62
CA LEU A 155 1.33 -0.60 -1.43
C LEU A 155 2.11 -1.60 -0.56
N ASP A 156 1.91 -2.89 -0.78
CA ASP A 156 2.57 -3.95 -0.01
C ASP A 156 3.87 -4.35 -0.70
N GLU A 157 5.03 -4.00 -0.10
CA GLU A 157 6.38 -4.25 -0.60
C GLU A 157 6.60 -3.81 -2.07
N PRO A 158 6.28 -2.55 -2.44
CA PRO A 158 6.19 -2.13 -3.83
C PRO A 158 7.51 -2.17 -4.62
N THR A 159 8.64 -2.26 -3.94
CA THR A 159 10.00 -2.18 -4.49
C THR A 159 10.75 -3.50 -4.45
N THR A 160 10.16 -4.54 -3.87
CA THR A 160 10.82 -5.83 -3.65
C THR A 160 11.27 -6.50 -4.95
N GLY A 161 12.60 -6.77 -5.02
CA GLY A 161 13.23 -7.52 -6.12
C GLY A 161 13.32 -6.75 -7.44
N LEU A 162 13.34 -5.42 -7.39
CA LEU A 162 13.66 -4.54 -8.50
C LEU A 162 15.18 -4.30 -8.58
N ASP A 163 15.68 -4.08 -9.78
CA ASP A 163 17.05 -3.61 -9.97
C ASP A 163 17.19 -2.12 -9.57
N PRO A 164 18.43 -1.60 -9.35
CA PRO A 164 18.63 -0.25 -8.84
C PRO A 164 17.98 0.85 -9.68
N ASN A 165 17.95 0.73 -11.01
CA ASN A 165 17.35 1.73 -11.88
C ASN A 165 15.82 1.72 -11.78
N GLN A 166 15.22 0.52 -11.86
CA GLN A 166 13.78 0.32 -11.70
C GLN A 166 13.30 0.78 -10.32
N LEU A 167 14.11 0.57 -9.29
CA LEU A 167 13.83 0.95 -7.92
C LEU A 167 13.70 2.48 -7.77
N GLU A 168 14.62 3.26 -8.35
CA GLU A 168 14.53 4.72 -8.29
C GLU A 168 13.32 5.26 -9.07
N ASP A 169 13.01 4.67 -10.21
CA ASP A 169 11.83 5.02 -10.99
C ASP A 169 10.52 4.78 -10.22
N ILE A 170 10.39 3.64 -9.54
CA ILE A 170 9.21 3.31 -8.73
C ILE A 170 9.12 4.24 -7.52
N ARG A 171 10.25 4.56 -6.88
CA ARG A 171 10.29 5.55 -5.78
C ARG A 171 9.81 6.93 -6.22
N ALA A 172 10.29 7.40 -7.37
CA ALA A 172 9.87 8.68 -7.93
C ALA A 172 8.36 8.70 -8.18
N LEU A 173 7.82 7.61 -8.73
CA LEU A 173 6.39 7.45 -8.99
C LEU A 173 5.57 7.46 -7.69
N ILE A 174 6.00 6.75 -6.65
CA ILE A 174 5.33 6.74 -5.34
C ILE A 174 5.35 8.13 -4.69
N ARG A 175 6.49 8.85 -4.74
CA ARG A 175 6.58 10.24 -4.24
C ARG A 175 5.63 11.17 -4.98
N GLU A 176 5.49 11.00 -6.29
CA GLU A 176 4.56 11.80 -7.09
C GLU A 176 3.10 11.52 -6.72
N MET A 177 2.74 10.24 -6.55
CA MET A 177 1.41 9.85 -6.11
C MET A 177 1.06 10.44 -4.73
N GLY A 178 2.05 10.52 -3.83
CA GLY A 178 1.88 11.06 -2.48
C GLY A 178 1.63 12.56 -2.40
N LYS A 179 1.78 13.31 -3.51
CA LYS A 179 1.48 14.75 -3.51
C LYS A 179 -0.02 15.05 -3.44
N ASP A 180 -0.83 14.16 -4.01
CA ASP A 180 -2.27 14.38 -4.21
C ASP A 180 -3.13 13.50 -3.31
N ARG A 181 -2.55 12.51 -2.63
CA ARG A 181 -3.29 11.51 -1.84
C ARG A 181 -2.45 10.90 -0.73
N THR A 182 -3.09 10.22 0.19
CA THR A 182 -2.41 9.47 1.24
C THR A 182 -1.88 8.15 0.68
N VAL A 183 -0.63 7.83 0.99
CA VAL A 183 0.02 6.57 0.61
C VAL A 183 0.52 5.85 1.86
N ILE A 184 0.16 4.60 2.02
CA ILE A 184 0.76 3.70 3.03
C ILE A 184 1.52 2.63 2.28
N LEU A 185 2.82 2.54 2.50
CA LEU A 185 3.63 1.48 1.93
C LEU A 185 4.26 0.62 3.02
N SER A 186 4.22 -0.71 2.84
CA SER A 186 5.02 -1.60 3.67
C SER A 186 6.40 -1.79 3.08
N THR A 187 7.39 -1.89 3.94
CA THR A 187 8.73 -2.32 3.57
C THR A 187 9.48 -2.85 4.79
N HIS A 188 10.50 -3.64 4.54
CA HIS A 188 11.50 -4.04 5.53
C HIS A 188 12.85 -3.34 5.29
N ILE A 189 12.93 -2.44 4.31
CA ILE A 189 14.14 -1.73 3.90
C ILE A 189 14.10 -0.29 4.42
N LEU A 190 14.93 0.00 5.42
CA LEU A 190 15.01 1.31 6.08
C LEU A 190 15.31 2.47 5.12
N GLN A 191 16.16 2.20 4.12
CA GLN A 191 16.55 3.21 3.14
C GLN A 191 15.36 3.68 2.27
N GLU A 192 14.39 2.81 2.02
CA GLU A 192 13.19 3.17 1.27
C GLU A 192 12.32 4.15 2.03
N VAL A 193 12.13 3.91 3.34
CA VAL A 193 11.40 4.83 4.22
C VAL A 193 12.06 6.21 4.22
N LYS A 194 13.39 6.27 4.37
CA LYS A 194 14.16 7.54 4.35
C LYS A 194 13.98 8.32 3.04
N GLN A 195 13.79 7.63 1.92
CA GLN A 195 13.74 8.26 0.59
C GLN A 195 12.34 8.64 0.13
N MET A 196 11.30 7.97 0.61
CA MET A 196 9.94 8.14 0.11
C MET A 196 8.95 8.68 1.14
N CYS A 197 9.17 8.42 2.43
CA CYS A 197 8.15 8.62 3.45
C CYS A 197 8.36 9.93 4.21
N SER A 198 7.26 10.60 4.55
CA SER A 198 7.24 11.73 5.48
C SER A 198 7.08 11.29 6.94
N ARG A 199 6.57 10.08 7.16
CA ARG A 199 6.29 9.48 8.46
C ARG A 199 6.59 8.00 8.45
N VAL A 200 7.02 7.47 9.59
CA VAL A 200 7.27 6.04 9.78
C VAL A 200 6.46 5.50 10.95
N ILE A 201 5.88 4.34 10.72
CA ILE A 201 5.22 3.53 11.73
C ILE A 201 5.98 2.22 11.82
N ILE A 202 6.51 1.89 13.00
CA ILE A 202 7.18 0.61 13.23
C ILE A 202 6.21 -0.29 13.98
N ILE A 203 5.89 -1.43 13.35
CA ILE A 203 5.07 -2.49 13.93
C ILE A 203 5.94 -3.69 14.24
N ASP A 204 5.76 -4.25 15.45
CA ASP A 204 6.39 -5.48 15.86
C ASP A 204 5.46 -6.32 16.74
N HIS A 205 5.42 -7.64 16.51
CA HIS A 205 4.50 -8.57 17.18
C HIS A 205 3.04 -8.09 17.26
N GLY A 206 2.58 -7.44 16.19
CA GLY A 206 1.21 -6.94 16.05
C GLY A 206 0.90 -5.65 16.82
N GLN A 207 1.90 -4.97 17.37
CA GLN A 207 1.77 -3.73 18.11
C GLN A 207 2.51 -2.59 17.43
N ILE A 208 1.96 -1.38 17.42
CA ILE A 208 2.69 -0.19 17.01
C ILE A 208 3.70 0.15 18.11
N LYS A 209 4.98 0.17 17.75
CA LYS A 209 6.10 0.49 18.65
C LYS A 209 6.56 1.93 18.49
N VAL A 210 6.52 2.45 17.27
CA VAL A 210 6.91 3.81 16.93
C VAL A 210 5.92 4.37 15.92
N ASP A 211 5.57 5.62 16.07
CA ASP A 211 4.76 6.41 15.15
C ASP A 211 5.29 7.84 15.19
N LYS A 212 6.11 8.22 14.21
CA LYS A 212 6.83 9.49 14.19
C LYS A 212 6.96 10.06 12.78
N SER A 213 6.99 11.40 12.67
CA SER A 213 7.47 12.09 11.48
C SER A 213 8.94 11.76 11.23
N MET A 214 9.34 11.65 9.95
CA MET A 214 10.74 11.45 9.60
C MET A 214 11.65 12.60 10.04
N SER A 215 11.10 13.81 10.22
CA SER A 215 11.83 14.97 10.76
C SER A 215 12.17 14.86 12.26
N GLU A 216 11.49 13.98 12.99
CA GLU A 216 11.72 13.74 14.44
C GLU A 216 12.69 12.59 14.70
N ILE A 217 13.15 11.90 13.63
CA ILE A 217 14.01 10.73 13.73
C ILE A 217 15.43 11.10 13.30
N GLU A 218 16.35 11.12 14.24
CA GLU A 218 17.78 11.36 13.98
C GLU A 218 18.42 10.13 13.31
N ASN A 219 18.14 8.94 13.83
CA ASN A 219 18.70 7.68 13.33
C ASN A 219 17.62 6.59 13.23
N LEU A 220 17.10 6.37 12.01
CA LEU A 220 16.05 5.37 11.78
C LEU A 220 16.52 3.93 12.07
N GLU A 221 17.81 3.62 11.84
CA GLU A 221 18.35 2.27 12.07
C GLU A 221 18.41 1.94 13.56
N GLU A 222 18.78 2.90 14.37
CA GLU A 222 18.82 2.77 15.84
C GLU A 222 17.40 2.68 16.39
N THR A 223 16.51 3.59 15.98
CA THR A 223 15.07 3.56 16.33
C THR A 223 14.43 2.22 15.99
N PHE A 224 14.73 1.66 14.80
CA PHE A 224 14.20 0.36 14.39
C PHE A 224 14.73 -0.77 15.27
N LYS A 225 16.06 -0.80 15.54
CA LYS A 225 16.67 -1.83 16.40
C LYS A 225 16.11 -1.80 17.82
N GLU A 226 15.92 -0.61 18.39
CA GLU A 226 15.31 -0.46 19.72
C GLU A 226 13.86 -0.93 19.74
N ALA A 227 13.07 -0.53 18.74
CA ALA A 227 11.67 -0.88 18.62
C ALA A 227 11.40 -2.39 18.41
N THR A 228 12.37 -3.11 17.82
CA THR A 228 12.27 -4.55 17.49
C THR A 228 13.21 -5.43 18.31
N ARG A 229 13.86 -4.86 19.35
CA ARG A 229 14.72 -5.62 20.25
C ARG A 229 13.87 -6.47 21.18
N HIS A 230 14.10 -7.78 21.16
CA HIS A 230 13.53 -8.72 22.10
C HIS A 230 14.53 -8.97 23.23
N GLU A 231 14.07 -8.82 24.47
CA GLU A 231 14.80 -9.28 25.67
C GLU A 231 14.78 -10.80 25.78
#